data_d2113b59494d4a95239ac637274f6285
#
_entry.id   d2113b59494d4a95239ac637274f6285
#
_cell.length_a   1.000
_cell.length_b   1.000
_cell.length_c   1.000
_cell.angle_alpha   90.00
_cell.angle_beta   90.00
_cell.angle_gamma   90.00
#
_symmetry.space_group_name_H-M   'P 1'
#
loop_
_entity.id
_entity.type
_entity.pdbx_description
1 polymer ?
#
loop_
_entity_poly.entity_id
_entity_poly.type
_entity_poly.pdbx_seq_one_letter_code
_entity_poly.pdbx_strand_id
1 'polypeptide(L)'
;MNFYHQLDAIMKQDMGGRGLLASLPENPIKKAAESLRHAARVILLTGFPVRMEDGGCIGETDGPSGTANLAFAFTQAGAQVLVVTDRASYHLLEEALS
;
A
#
# COMPACT_ATOMS: atom_id res chain seq x y z
N MET A 1 -1.79 3.78 26.01
CA MET A 1 -1.18 3.40 24.72
C MET A 1 -1.70 4.35 23.65
N ASN A 2 -0.81 4.97 22.92
CA ASN A 2 -1.23 5.89 21.87
C ASN A 2 -1.62 5.16 20.59
N PHE A 3 -2.18 5.91 19.66
CA PHE A 3 -2.68 5.39 18.39
C PHE A 3 -1.60 4.63 17.59
N TYR A 4 -0.39 5.18 17.53
CA TYR A 4 0.70 4.55 16.79
C TYR A 4 1.11 3.21 17.41
N HIS A 5 1.14 3.12 18.74
CA HIS A 5 1.47 1.86 19.41
C HIS A 5 0.42 0.78 19.12
N GLN A 6 -0.85 1.16 19.04
CA GLN A 6 -1.92 0.22 18.69
C GLN A 6 -1.75 -0.31 17.28
N LEU A 7 -1.42 0.56 16.32
CA LEU A 7 -1.18 0.15 14.94
C LEU A 7 0.05 -0.74 14.83
N ASP A 8 1.14 -0.38 15.52
CA ASP A 8 2.35 -1.19 15.55
C ASP A 8 2.06 -2.60 16.09
N ALA A 9 1.27 -2.70 17.13
CA ALA A 9 0.92 -3.99 17.73
C ALA A 9 0.16 -4.88 16.75
N ILE A 10 -0.74 -4.30 15.97
CA ILE A 10 -1.48 -5.05 14.95
C ILE A 10 -0.54 -5.52 13.83
N MET A 11 0.31 -4.62 13.35
CA MET A 11 1.23 -4.92 12.26
C MET A 11 2.25 -5.99 12.64
N LYS A 12 2.71 -5.99 13.90
CA LYS A 12 3.76 -6.89 14.36
C LYS A 12 3.31 -8.33 14.63
N GLN A 13 2.10 -8.68 14.28
CA GLN A 13 1.62 -10.06 14.45
C GLN A 13 2.29 -11.05 13.49
N ASP A 14 2.83 -10.58 12.38
CA ASP A 14 3.55 -11.40 11.38
C ASP A 14 2.84 -12.72 11.05
N MET A 15 1.60 -12.64 10.70
CA MET A 15 0.76 -13.81 10.46
C MET A 15 1.26 -14.68 9.30
N GLY A 16 1.99 -14.09 8.37
CA GLY A 16 2.60 -14.81 7.25
C GLY A 16 3.96 -15.44 7.57
N GLY A 17 4.51 -15.19 8.74
CA GLY A 17 5.80 -15.76 9.16
C GLY A 17 6.96 -15.38 8.25
N ARG A 18 6.95 -14.19 7.67
CA ARG A 18 7.97 -13.80 6.69
C ARG A 18 9.26 -13.26 7.30
N GLY A 19 9.28 -13.05 8.60
CA GLY A 19 10.48 -12.64 9.32
C GLY A 19 10.92 -11.20 9.08
N LEU A 20 10.06 -10.36 8.53
CA LEU A 20 10.41 -8.98 8.20
C LEU A 20 10.46 -8.06 9.41
N LEU A 21 9.83 -8.46 10.51
CA LEU A 21 9.69 -7.59 11.69
C LEU A 21 11.01 -7.34 12.40
N ALA A 22 11.96 -8.28 12.31
CA ALA A 22 13.24 -8.16 12.98
C ALA A 22 14.08 -6.99 12.46
N SER A 23 13.84 -6.54 11.23
CA SER A 23 14.57 -5.43 10.62
C SER A 23 13.89 -4.08 10.76
N LEU A 24 12.72 -4.03 11.40
CA LEU A 24 12.00 -2.77 11.57
C LEU A 24 12.63 -1.92 12.68
N PRO A 25 12.65 -0.59 12.49
CA PRO A 25 13.07 0.32 13.57
C PRO A 25 12.01 0.36 14.67
N GLU A 26 12.33 1.04 15.77
CA GLU A 26 11.33 1.35 16.79
C GLU A 26 10.31 2.33 16.23
N ASN A 27 9.06 2.20 16.65
CA ASN A 27 7.95 3.04 16.23
C ASN A 27 7.83 3.15 14.70
N PRO A 28 7.75 2.01 13.99
CA PRO A 28 7.86 2.03 12.52
C PRO A 28 6.73 2.81 11.84
N ILE A 29 5.49 2.71 12.32
CA ILE A 29 4.35 3.41 11.71
C ILE A 29 4.47 4.91 11.92
N LYS A 30 4.84 5.35 13.14
CA LYS A 30 5.04 6.77 13.41
C LYS A 30 6.14 7.36 12.55
N LYS A 31 7.26 6.66 12.41
CA LYS A 31 8.37 7.10 11.56
C LYS A 31 7.97 7.20 10.10
N ALA A 32 7.22 6.22 9.61
CA ALA A 32 6.73 6.25 8.24
C ALA A 32 5.76 7.43 8.03
N ALA A 33 4.83 7.62 8.93
CA ALA A 33 3.86 8.73 8.84
C ALA A 33 4.56 10.09 8.86
N GLU A 34 5.52 10.27 9.76
CA GLU A 34 6.26 11.54 9.86
C GLU A 34 7.10 11.80 8.61
N SER A 35 7.73 10.78 8.03
CA SER A 35 8.53 10.97 6.83
C SER A 35 7.70 11.29 5.60
N LEU A 36 6.43 10.87 5.56
CA LEU A 36 5.54 11.09 4.41
C LEU A 36 4.59 12.28 4.60
N ARG A 37 4.52 12.83 5.80
CA ARG A 37 3.52 13.82 6.20
C ARG A 37 3.45 15.04 5.29
N HIS A 38 4.58 15.51 4.81
CA HIS A 38 4.67 16.71 3.98
C HIS A 38 5.16 16.41 2.57
N ALA A 39 4.98 15.18 2.10
CA ALA A 39 5.39 14.82 0.76
C ALA A 39 4.63 15.66 -0.27
N ALA A 40 5.36 16.27 -1.20
CA ALA A 40 4.74 17.03 -2.30
C ALA A 40 4.32 16.11 -3.44
N ARG A 41 5.04 15.01 -3.64
CA ARG A 41 4.78 14.04 -4.70
C ARG A 41 4.93 12.64 -4.14
N VAL A 42 4.01 11.76 -4.52
CA VAL A 42 4.01 10.36 -4.07
C VAL A 42 3.81 9.47 -5.28
N ILE A 43 4.64 8.44 -5.39
CA ILE A 43 4.44 7.38 -6.39
C ILE A 43 4.02 6.13 -5.63
N LEU A 44 2.85 5.60 -5.99
CA LEU A 44 2.36 4.33 -5.46
C LEU A 44 2.55 3.27 -6.51
N LEU A 45 3.36 2.27 -6.20
CA LEU A 45 3.63 1.15 -7.09
C LEU A 45 2.85 -0.06 -6.61
N THR A 46 1.99 -0.59 -7.45
CA THR A 46 1.15 -1.73 -7.12
C THR A 46 0.96 -2.62 -8.34
N GLY A 47 0.51 -3.83 -8.11
CA GLY A 47 0.32 -4.79 -9.18
C GLY A 47 0.41 -6.20 -8.64
N PHE A 48 1.03 -7.09 -9.30
CA PHE A 48 1.14 -8.54 -9.10
C PHE A 48 0.04 -9.29 -9.84
N PRO A 49 0.28 -9.57 -11.12
CA PRO A 49 -0.66 -10.40 -11.88
C PRO A 49 -0.62 -11.84 -11.38
N VAL A 50 -1.79 -12.45 -11.33
CA VAL A 50 -1.93 -13.87 -11.02
C VAL A 50 -2.07 -14.63 -12.33
N ARG A 51 -1.22 -15.65 -12.54
CA ARG A 51 -1.29 -16.47 -13.74
C ARG A 51 -2.43 -17.47 -13.61
N MET A 52 -3.30 -17.49 -14.60
CA MET A 52 -4.42 -18.44 -14.68
C MET A 52 -4.01 -19.72 -15.38
N GLU A 53 -4.76 -20.81 -15.14
CA GLU A 53 -4.49 -22.11 -15.74
C GLU A 53 -4.56 -22.10 -17.27
N ASP A 54 -5.37 -21.20 -17.83
CA ASP A 54 -5.52 -21.04 -19.30
C ASP A 54 -4.37 -20.26 -19.94
N GLY A 55 -3.38 -19.85 -19.17
CA GLY A 55 -2.25 -19.06 -19.65
C GLY A 55 -2.46 -17.55 -19.60
N GLY A 56 -3.66 -17.08 -19.23
CA GLY A 56 -3.92 -15.66 -19.05
C GLY A 56 -3.45 -15.16 -17.70
N CYS A 57 -3.44 -13.83 -17.53
CA CYS A 57 -3.11 -13.18 -16.27
C CYS A 57 -4.22 -12.25 -15.86
N ILE A 58 -4.49 -12.21 -14.56
CA ILE A 58 -5.40 -11.22 -13.96
C ILE A 58 -4.67 -10.50 -12.83
N GLY A 59 -5.10 -9.29 -12.52
CA GLY A 59 -4.55 -8.55 -11.37
C GLY A 59 -5.04 -9.13 -10.06
N GLU A 60 -4.19 -9.08 -9.03
CA GLU A 60 -4.62 -9.42 -7.68
C GLU A 60 -5.65 -8.40 -7.19
N THR A 61 -6.58 -8.87 -6.36
CA THR A 61 -7.68 -8.04 -5.87
C THR A 61 -7.38 -7.33 -4.56
N ASP A 62 -6.31 -7.68 -3.87
CA ASP A 62 -5.99 -7.13 -2.55
C ASP A 62 -5.21 -5.81 -2.59
N GLY A 63 -4.57 -5.47 -3.69
CA GLY A 63 -3.82 -4.21 -3.82
C GLY A 63 -4.66 -2.96 -4.12
N PRO A 64 -5.67 -3.04 -5.02
CA PRO A 64 -6.36 -1.84 -5.50
C PRO A 64 -7.06 -1.02 -4.43
N SER A 65 -7.73 -1.64 -3.46
CA SER A 65 -8.44 -0.89 -2.43
C SER A 65 -7.48 -0.15 -1.50
N GLY A 66 -6.39 -0.79 -1.09
CA GLY A 66 -5.35 -0.15 -0.27
C GLY A 66 -4.68 1.00 -1.00
N THR A 67 -4.37 0.79 -2.29
CA THR A 67 -3.78 1.84 -3.12
C THR A 67 -4.73 3.03 -3.26
N ALA A 68 -6.02 2.78 -3.48
CA ALA A 68 -7.01 3.85 -3.59
C ALA A 68 -7.13 4.64 -2.28
N ASN A 69 -7.11 3.96 -1.14
CA ASN A 69 -7.15 4.62 0.16
C ASN A 69 -5.93 5.51 0.39
N LEU A 70 -4.74 5.02 0.06
CA LEU A 70 -3.51 5.81 0.18
C LEU A 70 -3.52 6.99 -0.78
N ALA A 71 -3.93 6.78 -2.03
CA ALA A 71 -4.01 7.85 -3.02
C ALA A 71 -4.95 8.96 -2.57
N PHE A 72 -6.11 8.59 -2.03
CA PHE A 72 -7.07 9.54 -1.49
C PHE A 72 -6.46 10.34 -0.33
N ALA A 73 -5.84 9.64 0.63
CA ALA A 73 -5.25 10.30 1.80
C ALA A 73 -4.14 11.27 1.42
N PHE A 74 -3.23 10.86 0.54
CA PHE A 74 -2.15 11.75 0.10
C PHE A 74 -2.67 12.94 -0.71
N THR A 75 -3.68 12.73 -1.55
CA THR A 75 -4.30 13.80 -2.32
C THR A 75 -4.97 14.81 -1.39
N GLN A 76 -5.68 14.34 -0.38
CA GLN A 76 -6.29 15.20 0.62
C GLN A 76 -5.26 16.00 1.42
N ALA A 77 -4.08 15.42 1.60
CA ALA A 77 -2.97 16.12 2.28
C ALA A 77 -2.22 17.10 1.37
N GLY A 78 -2.61 17.22 0.11
CA GLY A 78 -2.02 18.19 -0.81
C GLY A 78 -0.92 17.65 -1.71
N ALA A 79 -0.65 16.35 -1.69
CA ALA A 79 0.36 15.77 -2.54
C ALA A 79 -0.17 15.48 -3.95
N GLN A 80 0.74 15.51 -4.92
CA GLN A 80 0.48 14.93 -6.23
C GLN A 80 0.76 13.44 -6.17
N VAL A 81 -0.19 12.62 -6.61
CA VAL A 81 -0.08 11.16 -6.53
C VAL A 81 -0.04 10.58 -7.93
N LEU A 82 0.97 9.75 -8.18
CA LEU A 82 1.08 8.95 -9.39
C LEU A 82 1.00 7.48 -8.99
N VAL A 83 0.08 6.76 -9.60
CA VAL A 83 -0.05 5.32 -9.38
C VAL A 83 0.51 4.58 -10.59
N VAL A 84 1.44 3.67 -10.33
CA VAL A 84 2.10 2.86 -11.36
C VAL A 84 1.72 1.40 -11.13
N THR A 85 1.24 0.75 -12.18
CA THR A 85 0.81 -0.64 -12.09
C THR A 85 1.12 -1.39 -13.38
N ASP A 86 0.93 -2.70 -13.37
CA ASP A 86 1.03 -3.52 -14.56
C ASP A 86 -0.26 -3.48 -15.39
N ARG A 87 -0.17 -4.00 -16.62
CA ARG A 87 -1.31 -4.00 -17.53
C ARG A 87 -2.48 -4.85 -17.03
N ALA A 88 -2.18 -5.97 -16.36
CA ALA A 88 -3.22 -6.87 -15.86
C ALA A 88 -4.07 -6.24 -14.75
N SER A 89 -3.48 -5.33 -13.97
CA SER A 89 -4.14 -4.69 -12.83
C SER A 89 -4.78 -3.34 -13.18
N TYR A 90 -4.53 -2.82 -14.36
CA TYR A 90 -4.91 -1.45 -14.72
C TYR A 90 -6.42 -1.17 -14.56
N HIS A 91 -7.26 -2.06 -15.08
CA HIS A 91 -8.71 -1.82 -15.02
C HIS A 91 -9.26 -1.85 -13.60
N LEU A 92 -8.78 -2.77 -12.78
CA LEU A 92 -9.18 -2.83 -11.37
C LEU A 92 -8.82 -1.54 -10.65
N LEU A 93 -7.62 -1.05 -10.91
CA LEU A 93 -7.12 0.16 -10.28
C LEU A 93 -7.87 1.40 -10.76
N GLU A 94 -8.14 1.50 -12.05
CA GLU A 94 -8.89 2.61 -12.62
C GLU A 94 -10.27 2.72 -11.98
N GLU A 95 -10.98 1.62 -11.79
CA GLU A 95 -12.27 1.61 -11.09
C GLU A 95 -12.14 2.00 -9.63
N ALA A 96 -11.12 1.50 -8.94
CA ALA A 96 -10.92 1.80 -7.53
C ALA A 96 -10.60 3.28 -7.29
N LEU A 97 -9.94 3.93 -8.24
CA LEU A 97 -9.55 5.34 -8.13
C LEU A 97 -10.62 6.31 -8.62
N SER A 98 -11.65 5.84 -9.31
CA SER A 98 -12.70 6.72 -9.86
C SER A 98 -13.78 7.18 -8.85
#